data_c58a9f068fe05e6fd209f38c936c2a36
#
_entry.id   c58a9f068fe05e6fd209f38c936c2a36
#
_cell.length_a   1.000
_cell.length_b   1.000
_cell.length_c   1.000
_cell.angle_alpha   90.00
_cell.angle_beta   90.00
_cell.angle_gamma   90.00
#
_symmetry.space_group_name_H-M   'P 1'
#
loop_
_entity.id
_entity.type
_entity.pdbx_description
1 polymer ?
#
loop_
_entity_poly.entity_id
_entity_poly.type
_entity_poly.pdbx_seq_one_letter_code
_entity_poly.pdbx_strand_id
1 'polypeptide(L)'
;VSTLLVGLVLVGSLKVVGGILQTRMAAEQLLDGTALAQELMNEILSQHYEEPTELLGFGVELSELGSNRNSWDDVDDYNNWSASPPRLKDNTTLSAYSGWTRSVQVRRAKLSHPNDNSLTDQGLKRIEVTVTAPDGVQTVLLAWRSQWGSLEQPPAADATVHTHVTNQIQLTGGRTHYSSTALSNHAQDQ
;
A
#
# COMPACT_ATOMS: atom_id res chain seq x y z
N VAL A 1 31.28 -17.21 -45.84
CA VAL A 1 31.03 -15.77 -45.48
C VAL A 1 29.55 -15.52 -45.18
N SER A 2 28.59 -16.01 -46.01
CA SER A 2 27.14 -15.79 -45.78
C SER A 2 26.61 -16.43 -44.50
N THR A 3 27.06 -17.61 -44.12
CA THR A 3 26.64 -18.27 -42.88
C THR A 3 27.05 -17.51 -41.61
N LEU A 4 28.24 -16.88 -41.66
CA LEU A 4 28.76 -16.05 -40.58
C LEU A 4 27.92 -14.76 -40.40
N LEU A 5 27.52 -14.12 -41.49
CA LEU A 5 26.67 -12.95 -41.48
C LEU A 5 25.27 -13.26 -40.91
N VAL A 6 24.67 -14.37 -41.34
CA VAL A 6 23.36 -14.82 -40.82
C VAL A 6 23.42 -15.11 -39.32
N GLY A 7 24.48 -15.76 -38.86
CA GLY A 7 24.71 -16.02 -37.44
C GLY A 7 24.83 -14.74 -36.61
N LEU A 8 25.53 -13.73 -37.13
CA LEU A 8 25.69 -12.43 -36.45
C LEU A 8 24.40 -11.66 -36.34
N VAL A 9 23.59 -11.66 -37.41
CA VAL A 9 22.26 -11.03 -37.41
C VAL A 9 21.31 -11.73 -36.43
N LEU A 10 21.33 -13.07 -36.40
CA LEU A 10 20.50 -13.85 -35.45
C LEU A 10 20.85 -13.56 -34.00
N VAL A 11 22.16 -13.56 -33.66
CA VAL A 11 22.61 -13.23 -32.28
C VAL A 11 22.25 -11.80 -31.92
N GLY A 12 22.37 -10.85 -32.85
CA GLY A 12 21.98 -9.46 -32.64
C GLY A 12 20.49 -9.30 -32.37
N SER A 13 19.66 -9.95 -33.16
CA SER A 13 18.19 -9.90 -32.98
C SER A 13 17.74 -10.55 -31.69
N LEU A 14 18.34 -11.68 -31.27
CA LEU A 14 18.04 -12.32 -29.98
C LEU A 14 18.40 -11.44 -28.79
N LYS A 15 19.53 -10.70 -28.85
CA LYS A 15 19.89 -9.73 -27.79
C LYS A 15 18.91 -8.59 -27.68
N VAL A 16 18.44 -8.06 -28.81
CA VAL A 16 17.43 -6.98 -28.83
C VAL A 16 16.11 -7.47 -28.23
N VAL A 17 15.62 -8.64 -28.64
CA VAL A 17 14.39 -9.23 -28.11
C VAL A 17 14.54 -9.49 -26.60
N GLY A 18 15.68 -10.05 -26.16
CA GLY A 18 15.96 -10.28 -24.73
C GLY A 18 15.94 -8.97 -23.92
N GLY A 19 16.52 -7.89 -24.45
CA GLY A 19 16.49 -6.58 -23.81
C GLY A 19 15.07 -5.99 -23.69
N ILE A 20 14.26 -6.13 -24.73
CA ILE A 20 12.86 -5.67 -24.71
C ILE A 20 12.05 -6.43 -23.65
N LEU A 21 12.22 -7.76 -23.55
CA LEU A 21 11.51 -8.57 -22.57
C LEU A 21 11.90 -8.19 -21.14
N GLN A 22 13.20 -7.98 -20.86
CA GLN A 22 13.65 -7.52 -19.55
C GLN A 22 13.06 -6.16 -19.16
N THR A 23 13.04 -5.21 -20.11
CA THR A 23 12.46 -3.89 -19.86
C THR A 23 10.96 -3.97 -19.56
N ARG A 24 10.22 -4.82 -20.29
CA ARG A 24 8.79 -5.05 -20.02
C ARG A 24 8.55 -5.65 -18.64
N MET A 25 9.31 -6.67 -18.26
CA MET A 25 9.19 -7.29 -16.93
C MET A 25 9.47 -6.29 -15.81
N ALA A 26 10.50 -5.47 -15.94
CA ALA A 26 10.80 -4.42 -14.97
C ALA A 26 9.68 -3.36 -14.88
N ALA A 27 9.11 -2.96 -16.02
CA ALA A 27 7.98 -2.02 -16.03
C ALA A 27 6.71 -2.62 -15.38
N GLU A 28 6.40 -3.89 -15.66
CA GLU A 28 5.29 -4.61 -15.02
C GLU A 28 5.47 -4.71 -13.50
N GLN A 29 6.68 -5.04 -13.03
CA GLN A 29 6.97 -5.07 -11.60
C GLN A 29 6.81 -3.72 -10.92
N LEU A 30 7.26 -2.64 -11.56
CA LEU A 30 7.10 -1.29 -11.04
C LEU A 30 5.61 -0.90 -10.93
N LEU A 31 4.82 -1.23 -11.94
CA LEU A 31 3.37 -0.98 -11.94
C LEU A 31 2.68 -1.80 -10.83
N ASP A 32 2.99 -3.09 -10.72
CA ASP A 32 2.46 -3.96 -9.67
C ASP A 32 2.83 -3.45 -8.27
N GLY A 33 4.11 -3.10 -8.07
CA GLY A 33 4.60 -2.54 -6.81
C GLY A 33 3.90 -1.25 -6.43
N THR A 34 3.71 -0.36 -7.41
CA THR A 34 3.01 0.91 -7.21
C THR A 34 1.54 0.69 -6.88
N ALA A 35 0.86 -0.19 -7.60
CA ALA A 35 -0.55 -0.51 -7.36
C ALA A 35 -0.78 -1.10 -5.96
N LEU A 36 0.08 -2.06 -5.55
CA LEU A 36 0.04 -2.65 -4.21
C LEU A 36 0.32 -1.64 -3.10
N ALA A 37 1.24 -0.71 -3.34
CA ALA A 37 1.58 0.34 -2.38
C ALA A 37 0.45 1.37 -2.25
N GLN A 38 -0.15 1.79 -3.38
CA GLN A 38 -1.27 2.75 -3.39
C GLN A 38 -2.52 2.17 -2.74
N GLU A 39 -2.84 0.91 -3.01
CA GLU A 39 -3.98 0.23 -2.38
C GLU A 39 -3.86 0.27 -0.86
N LEU A 40 -2.71 -0.15 -0.32
CA LEU A 40 -2.48 -0.15 1.12
C LEU A 40 -2.41 1.28 1.70
N MET A 41 -1.79 2.22 1.00
CA MET A 41 -1.75 3.62 1.43
C MET A 41 -3.16 4.23 1.51
N ASN A 42 -4.02 3.96 0.53
CA ASN A 42 -5.41 4.42 0.54
C ASN A 42 -6.21 3.79 1.69
N GLU A 43 -5.98 2.50 1.98
CA GLU A 43 -6.56 1.82 3.14
C GLU A 43 -6.19 2.56 4.43
N ILE A 44 -4.90 2.85 4.65
CA ILE A 44 -4.40 3.54 5.85
C ILE A 44 -4.93 4.98 5.95
N LEU A 45 -4.90 5.73 4.85
CA LEU A 45 -5.36 7.12 4.84
C LEU A 45 -6.88 7.25 5.06
N SER A 46 -7.64 6.18 4.92
CA SER A 46 -9.07 6.15 5.22
C SER A 46 -9.38 5.92 6.70
N GLN A 47 -8.38 5.59 7.52
CA GLN A 47 -8.57 5.37 8.96
C GLN A 47 -8.58 6.69 9.74
N HIS A 48 -9.02 6.63 10.99
CA HIS A 48 -8.91 7.75 11.92
C HIS A 48 -7.46 8.16 12.14
N TYR A 49 -7.24 9.41 12.53
CA TYR A 49 -5.89 9.85 12.92
C TYR A 49 -5.45 9.17 14.22
N GLU A 50 -6.37 9.05 15.19
CA GLU A 50 -6.17 8.51 16.52
C GLU A 50 -7.53 8.09 17.07
N GLU A 51 -7.61 7.00 17.79
CA GLU A 51 -8.86 6.57 18.40
C GLU A 51 -9.29 7.53 19.52
N PRO A 52 -10.59 7.96 19.56
CA PRO A 52 -11.08 8.94 20.55
C PRO A 52 -10.99 8.49 22.01
N THR A 53 -10.86 7.18 22.25
CA THR A 53 -10.86 6.54 23.58
C THR A 53 -9.48 6.05 24.00
N GLU A 54 -8.46 6.31 23.22
CA GLU A 54 -7.11 5.77 23.47
C GLU A 54 -6.49 6.35 24.76
N LEU A 55 -6.25 5.46 25.72
CA LEU A 55 -5.57 5.79 27.00
C LEU A 55 -4.08 5.52 26.97
N LEU A 56 -3.56 4.78 26.00
CA LEU A 56 -2.21 4.23 26.04
C LEU A 56 -1.52 4.10 24.67
N GLY A 57 -1.16 5.20 24.04
CA GLY A 57 0.06 5.13 23.24
C GLY A 57 -0.11 4.76 21.77
N PHE A 58 0.93 4.88 21.04
CA PHE A 58 1.12 4.72 19.63
C PHE A 58 1.22 3.24 19.21
N GLY A 59 0.40 2.77 18.28
CA GLY A 59 0.40 1.40 17.71
C GLY A 59 -0.74 0.51 18.21
N VAL A 60 -0.82 -0.69 17.69
CA VAL A 60 -1.91 -1.67 17.91
C VAL A 60 -2.25 -1.84 19.40
N GLU A 61 -3.51 -1.68 19.74
CA GLU A 61 -4.02 -1.80 21.09
C GLU A 61 -4.15 -3.25 21.59
N LEU A 62 -4.26 -3.42 22.92
CA LEU A 62 -4.44 -4.75 23.53
C LEU A 62 -5.68 -5.49 23.04
N SER A 63 -6.74 -4.77 22.70
CA SER A 63 -8.00 -5.28 22.12
C SER A 63 -7.85 -5.79 20.69
N GLU A 64 -6.86 -5.29 19.98
CA GLU A 64 -6.59 -5.57 18.57
C GLU A 64 -5.41 -6.52 18.35
N LEU A 65 -4.66 -6.82 19.42
CA LEU A 65 -3.54 -7.76 19.39
C LEU A 65 -3.98 -9.14 18.88
N GLY A 66 -3.40 -9.57 17.74
CA GLY A 66 -3.72 -10.83 17.09
C GLY A 66 -4.95 -10.77 16.21
N SER A 67 -5.60 -9.62 16.08
CA SER A 67 -6.71 -9.38 15.17
C SER A 67 -6.23 -9.21 13.72
N ASN A 68 -7.15 -9.43 12.80
CA ASN A 68 -6.93 -9.08 11.40
C ASN A 68 -7.02 -7.56 11.25
N ARG A 69 -6.40 -6.97 10.22
CA ARG A 69 -6.52 -5.54 9.92
C ARG A 69 -7.96 -5.02 9.78
N ASN A 70 -8.95 -5.91 9.75
CA ASN A 70 -10.36 -5.54 9.76
C ASN A 70 -10.79 -4.75 11.00
N SER A 71 -10.15 -5.00 12.14
CA SER A 71 -10.42 -4.31 13.39
C SER A 71 -9.65 -3.01 13.55
N TRP A 72 -8.64 -2.80 12.72
CA TRP A 72 -7.81 -1.61 12.76
C TRP A 72 -8.58 -0.41 12.25
N ASP A 73 -8.69 0.61 13.05
CA ASP A 73 -9.54 1.77 12.77
C ASP A 73 -8.76 3.10 12.83
N ASP A 74 -7.49 3.07 13.23
CA ASP A 74 -6.63 4.23 13.16
C ASP A 74 -5.32 4.00 12.35
N VAL A 75 -4.58 5.07 12.15
CA VAL A 75 -3.38 5.07 11.30
C VAL A 75 -2.20 4.37 11.97
N ASP A 76 -2.07 4.44 13.28
CA ASP A 76 -0.91 3.90 13.96
C ASP A 76 -0.98 2.40 14.24
N ASP A 77 -2.14 1.77 14.11
CA ASP A 77 -2.29 0.32 14.10
C ASP A 77 -1.43 -0.35 13.03
N TYR A 78 -1.27 0.34 11.91
CA TYR A 78 -0.44 -0.16 10.82
C TYR A 78 1.07 -0.10 11.08
N ASN A 79 1.50 0.49 12.21
CA ASN A 79 2.91 0.65 12.48
C ASN A 79 3.61 -0.71 12.67
N ASN A 80 4.71 -0.90 11.93
CA ASN A 80 5.50 -2.13 11.87
C ASN A 80 4.76 -3.36 11.31
N TRP A 81 3.62 -3.18 10.63
CA TRP A 81 2.95 -4.29 9.97
C TRP A 81 3.73 -4.75 8.73
N SER A 82 3.68 -6.06 8.49
CA SER A 82 4.25 -6.67 7.28
C SER A 82 3.51 -7.95 6.90
N ALA A 83 3.39 -8.21 5.61
CA ALA A 83 2.84 -9.47 5.08
C ALA A 83 3.55 -9.94 3.81
N SER A 84 3.84 -11.23 3.75
CA SER A 84 4.35 -11.94 2.59
C SER A 84 3.64 -13.31 2.49
N PRO A 85 2.87 -13.58 1.43
CA PRO A 85 2.42 -12.68 0.36
C PRO A 85 1.58 -11.51 0.89
N PRO A 86 1.38 -10.45 0.06
CA PRO A 86 0.48 -9.35 0.39
C PRO A 86 -0.94 -9.83 0.69
N ARG A 87 -1.64 -9.12 1.58
CA ARG A 87 -3.02 -9.44 1.98
C ARG A 87 -3.90 -8.21 1.91
N LEU A 88 -5.18 -8.39 1.59
CA LEU A 88 -6.21 -7.37 1.70
C LEU A 88 -6.56 -7.06 3.17
N LYS A 89 -7.38 -6.03 3.42
CA LYS A 89 -7.81 -5.66 4.78
C LYS A 89 -8.55 -6.82 5.48
N ASP A 90 -9.37 -7.58 4.75
CA ASP A 90 -10.08 -8.78 5.22
C ASP A 90 -9.18 -10.01 5.43
N ASN A 91 -7.86 -9.83 5.38
CA ASN A 91 -6.84 -10.87 5.50
C ASN A 91 -6.79 -11.87 4.31
N THR A 92 -7.54 -11.63 3.24
CA THR A 92 -7.47 -12.44 2.02
C THR A 92 -6.08 -12.33 1.39
N THR A 93 -5.42 -13.46 1.19
CA THR A 93 -4.08 -13.50 0.59
C THR A 93 -4.14 -13.23 -0.91
N LEU A 94 -3.31 -12.33 -1.39
CA LEU A 94 -3.14 -12.03 -2.81
C LEU A 94 -2.19 -13.05 -3.45
N SER A 95 -2.70 -14.24 -3.78
CA SER A 95 -1.91 -15.38 -4.28
C SER A 95 -1.16 -15.08 -5.59
N ALA A 96 -1.66 -14.15 -6.40
CA ALA A 96 -1.00 -13.70 -7.62
C ALA A 96 0.34 -12.99 -7.36
N TYR A 97 0.55 -12.51 -6.13
CA TYR A 97 1.74 -11.78 -5.69
C TYR A 97 2.62 -12.63 -4.74
N SER A 98 2.72 -13.94 -5.04
CA SER A 98 3.66 -14.83 -4.33
C SER A 98 5.10 -14.30 -4.41
N GLY A 99 5.79 -14.28 -3.27
CA GLY A 99 7.16 -13.74 -3.16
C GLY A 99 7.24 -12.21 -3.01
N TRP A 100 6.13 -11.50 -3.12
CA TRP A 100 6.06 -10.08 -2.80
C TRP A 100 5.85 -9.88 -1.30
N THR A 101 6.35 -8.76 -0.79
CA THR A 101 6.16 -8.35 0.61
C THR A 101 5.65 -6.93 0.65
N ARG A 102 4.67 -6.65 1.52
CA ARG A 102 4.26 -5.29 1.88
C ARG A 102 4.61 -5.02 3.34
N SER A 103 5.10 -3.84 3.64
CA SER A 103 5.35 -3.39 5.00
C SER A 103 4.98 -1.93 5.18
N VAL A 104 4.65 -1.56 6.41
CA VAL A 104 4.25 -0.21 6.78
C VAL A 104 5.06 0.26 7.96
N GLN A 105 5.48 1.53 7.91
CA GLN A 105 5.99 2.25 9.06
C GLN A 105 5.20 3.53 9.25
N VAL A 106 4.67 3.72 10.44
CA VAL A 106 4.04 4.98 10.85
C VAL A 106 4.90 5.64 11.90
N ARG A 107 5.08 6.95 11.81
CA ARG A 107 5.87 7.73 12.75
C ARG A 107 5.22 9.08 13.02
N ARG A 108 5.24 9.51 14.26
CA ARG A 108 4.93 10.91 14.60
C ARG A 108 5.93 11.81 13.92
N ALA A 109 5.45 12.84 13.22
CA ALA A 109 6.27 13.79 12.49
C ALA A 109 6.20 15.19 13.10
N LYS A 110 7.24 16.00 12.89
CA LYS A 110 7.24 17.39 13.31
C LYS A 110 6.45 18.25 12.32
N LEU A 111 5.58 19.12 12.80
CA LEU A 111 4.84 20.06 11.95
C LEU A 111 5.77 21.01 11.17
N SER A 112 6.85 21.46 11.82
CA SER A 112 7.81 22.37 11.20
C SER A 112 8.71 21.70 10.15
N HIS A 113 8.96 20.39 10.33
CA HIS A 113 9.83 19.59 9.46
C HIS A 113 9.22 18.19 9.31
N PRO A 114 8.27 17.99 8.39
CA PRO A 114 7.49 16.74 8.29
C PRO A 114 8.30 15.48 8.03
N ASN A 115 9.53 15.60 7.56
CA ASN A 115 10.43 14.46 7.35
C ASN A 115 11.14 14.02 8.65
N ASP A 116 11.15 14.86 9.69
CA ASP A 116 11.76 14.55 10.96
C ASP A 116 10.77 13.86 11.89
N ASN A 117 11.25 12.85 12.62
CA ASN A 117 10.45 12.19 13.64
C ASN A 117 10.26 13.08 14.86
N SER A 118 9.09 12.98 15.49
CA SER A 118 8.78 13.61 16.76
C SER A 118 8.61 12.56 17.86
N LEU A 119 9.06 12.88 19.09
CA LEU A 119 8.82 12.02 20.25
C LEU A 119 7.41 12.24 20.83
N THR A 120 6.83 13.41 20.58
CA THR A 120 5.48 13.75 21.02
C THR A 120 4.59 13.91 19.81
N ASP A 121 3.30 13.65 19.98
CA ASP A 121 2.34 13.95 18.92
C ASP A 121 2.22 15.46 18.72
N GLN A 122 2.33 15.89 17.47
CA GLN A 122 2.17 17.27 17.01
C GLN A 122 1.00 17.40 16.02
N GLY A 123 0.13 16.37 15.95
CA GLY A 123 -0.98 16.31 15.02
C GLY A 123 -0.56 16.00 13.58
N LEU A 124 0.58 15.33 13.40
CA LEU A 124 1.08 14.89 12.09
C LEU A 124 1.72 13.51 12.21
N LYS A 125 1.22 12.55 11.46
CA LYS A 125 1.80 11.22 11.28
C LYS A 125 2.36 11.08 9.87
N ARG A 126 3.57 10.54 9.74
CA ARG A 126 4.19 10.15 8.47
C ARG A 126 4.02 8.65 8.29
N ILE A 127 3.52 8.27 7.13
CA ILE A 127 3.23 6.91 6.74
C ILE A 127 4.17 6.55 5.60
N GLU A 128 4.89 5.45 5.75
CA GLU A 128 5.75 4.88 4.73
C GLU A 128 5.26 3.47 4.40
N VAL A 129 4.85 3.26 3.18
CA VAL A 129 4.47 1.94 2.64
C VAL A 129 5.58 1.47 1.71
N THR A 130 6.17 0.33 2.03
CA THR A 130 7.21 -0.31 1.20
C THR A 130 6.67 -1.61 0.64
N VAL A 131 6.78 -1.76 -0.68
CA VAL A 131 6.49 -3.00 -1.39
C VAL A 131 7.77 -3.53 -1.99
N THR A 132 8.12 -4.78 -1.64
CA THR A 132 9.32 -5.45 -2.16
C THR A 132 8.91 -6.57 -3.11
N ALA A 133 9.41 -6.51 -4.33
CA ALA A 133 9.22 -7.55 -5.35
C ALA A 133 10.11 -8.77 -5.07
N PRO A 134 9.85 -9.94 -5.70
CA PRO A 134 10.63 -11.17 -5.49
C PRO A 134 12.12 -11.05 -5.82
N ASP A 135 12.48 -10.12 -6.71
CA ASP A 135 13.87 -9.82 -7.10
C ASP A 135 14.55 -8.80 -6.17
N GLY A 136 13.84 -8.31 -5.14
CA GLY A 136 14.33 -7.34 -4.16
C GLY A 136 14.12 -5.88 -4.55
N VAL A 137 13.55 -5.59 -5.72
CA VAL A 137 13.20 -4.20 -6.11
C VAL A 137 12.13 -3.67 -5.17
N GLN A 138 12.32 -2.46 -4.67
CA GLN A 138 11.41 -1.82 -3.74
C GLN A 138 10.68 -0.63 -4.37
N THR A 139 9.40 -0.55 -4.09
CA THR A 139 8.57 0.63 -4.33
C THR A 139 8.18 1.22 -2.98
N VAL A 140 8.49 2.49 -2.75
CA VAL A 140 8.20 3.18 -1.49
C VAL A 140 7.26 4.34 -1.76
N LEU A 141 6.15 4.39 -1.02
CA LEU A 141 5.24 5.53 -0.99
C LEU A 141 5.29 6.19 0.38
N LEU A 142 5.32 7.52 0.36
CA LEU A 142 5.25 8.36 1.55
C LEU A 142 3.98 9.19 1.52
N ALA A 143 3.31 9.27 2.67
CA ALA A 143 2.18 10.16 2.88
C ALA A 143 2.24 10.75 4.29
N TRP A 144 1.47 11.81 4.49
CA TRP A 144 1.29 12.44 5.79
C TRP A 144 -0.20 12.53 6.11
N ARG A 145 -0.55 12.17 7.32
CA ARG A 145 -1.89 12.31 7.87
C ARG A 145 -1.88 13.38 8.95
N SER A 146 -2.70 14.41 8.78
CA SER A 146 -2.87 15.47 9.78
C SER A 146 -4.09 15.21 10.63
N GLN A 147 -4.02 15.58 11.90
CA GLN A 147 -5.16 15.51 12.81
C GLN A 147 -6.24 16.56 12.51
N TRP A 148 -5.90 17.64 11.82
CA TRP A 148 -6.79 18.79 11.59
C TRP A 148 -7.17 19.01 10.11
N GLY A 149 -7.18 17.99 9.28
CA GLY A 149 -7.59 18.08 7.89
C GLY A 149 -9.14 18.09 7.73
N SER A 150 -9.66 18.61 6.65
CA SER A 150 -11.12 18.66 6.38
C SER A 150 -11.79 17.30 6.14
N LEU A 151 -10.99 16.24 6.04
CA LEU A 151 -11.43 14.84 5.85
C LEU A 151 -10.96 13.95 7.00
N GLU A 152 -10.82 14.52 8.17
CA GLU A 152 -10.03 13.98 9.25
C GLU A 152 -10.53 12.72 9.84
N GLN A 153 -11.80 12.60 9.93
CA GLN A 153 -12.36 11.44 10.57
C GLN A 153 -13.49 10.93 9.72
N PRO A 154 -13.37 9.70 9.22
CA PRO A 154 -14.52 9.09 8.61
C PRO A 154 -15.65 9.13 9.63
N PRO A 155 -16.88 9.51 9.25
CA PRO A 155 -18.02 9.45 10.16
C PRO A 155 -18.10 8.04 10.71
N ALA A 156 -18.43 7.90 12.00
CA ALA A 156 -18.69 6.61 12.60
C ALA A 156 -19.71 5.88 11.72
N ALA A 157 -19.23 4.87 11.00
CA ALA A 157 -20.02 4.19 10.00
C ALA A 157 -20.85 3.13 10.71
N ASP A 158 -22.15 3.16 10.52
CA ASP A 158 -23.00 2.00 10.76
C ASP A 158 -22.48 0.81 9.92
N ALA A 159 -22.61 -0.40 10.43
CA ALA A 159 -22.19 -1.64 9.75
C ALA A 159 -22.81 -1.84 8.35
N THR A 160 -23.82 -1.05 8.00
CA THR A 160 -24.48 -1.02 6.68
C THR A 160 -23.84 -0.07 5.68
N VAL A 161 -22.89 0.77 6.10
CA VAL A 161 -22.26 1.77 5.24
C VAL A 161 -20.93 1.26 4.73
N HIS A 162 -20.78 1.23 3.40
CA HIS A 162 -19.50 0.91 2.78
C HIS A 162 -18.60 2.15 2.80
N THR A 163 -17.53 2.09 3.55
CA THR A 163 -16.54 3.17 3.65
C THR A 163 -15.38 3.01 2.68
N HIS A 164 -15.26 1.84 2.07
CA HIS A 164 -14.14 1.48 1.23
C HIS A 164 -14.59 0.60 0.06
N VAL A 165 -14.11 0.90 -1.13
CA VAL A 165 -14.36 0.09 -2.34
C VAL A 165 -13.03 -0.35 -2.93
N THR A 166 -12.85 -1.66 -3.08
CA THR A 166 -11.72 -2.24 -3.81
C THR A 166 -12.20 -2.70 -5.18
N ASN A 167 -11.54 -2.21 -6.22
CA ASN A 167 -11.75 -2.63 -7.59
C ASN A 167 -10.70 -3.66 -8.01
N GLN A 168 -11.15 -4.72 -8.65
CA GLN A 168 -10.28 -5.71 -9.26
C GLN A 168 -10.44 -5.63 -10.77
N ILE A 169 -9.36 -5.40 -11.50
CA ILE A 169 -9.34 -5.37 -12.95
C ILE A 169 -8.42 -6.48 -13.44
N GLN A 170 -8.97 -7.40 -14.23
CA GLN A 170 -8.22 -8.44 -14.91
C GLN A 170 -8.35 -8.27 -16.42
N LEU A 171 -7.24 -7.99 -17.08
CA LEU A 171 -7.17 -7.99 -18.53
C LEU A 171 -6.97 -9.41 -19.04
N THR A 172 -7.59 -9.75 -20.17
CA THR A 172 -7.50 -11.08 -20.77
C THR A 172 -6.03 -11.48 -20.98
N GLY A 173 -5.59 -12.56 -20.30
CA GLY A 173 -4.21 -13.05 -20.36
C GLY A 173 -3.19 -12.26 -19.53
N GLY A 174 -3.63 -11.25 -18.78
CA GLY A 174 -2.78 -10.44 -17.91
C GLY A 174 -2.96 -10.77 -16.41
N ARG A 175 -2.16 -10.08 -15.58
CA ARG A 175 -2.30 -10.11 -14.13
C ARG A 175 -3.55 -9.35 -13.68
N THR A 176 -4.00 -9.69 -12.50
CA THR A 176 -5.07 -8.95 -11.83
C THR A 176 -4.46 -7.75 -11.10
N HIS A 177 -4.99 -6.56 -11.39
CA HIS A 177 -4.63 -5.31 -10.72
C HIS A 177 -5.73 -4.94 -9.73
N TYR A 178 -5.33 -4.48 -8.57
CA TYR A 178 -6.23 -4.04 -7.51
C TYR A 178 -6.04 -2.54 -7.33
N SER A 179 -7.14 -1.84 -7.15
CA SER A 179 -7.13 -0.45 -6.70
C SER A 179 -8.25 -0.24 -5.70
N SER A 180 -8.01 0.56 -4.69
CA SER A 180 -9.01 0.85 -3.69
C SER A 180 -9.13 2.35 -3.44
N THR A 181 -10.31 2.76 -3.02
CA THR A 181 -10.60 4.13 -2.65
C THR A 181 -11.53 4.18 -1.46
N ALA A 182 -11.28 5.13 -0.57
CA ALA A 182 -12.20 5.44 0.50
C ALA A 182 -13.42 6.18 -0.07
N LEU A 183 -14.60 5.81 0.40
CA LEU A 183 -15.82 6.51 0.11
C LEU A 183 -16.07 7.53 1.22
N SER A 184 -16.12 8.82 0.87
CA SER A 184 -16.57 9.86 1.80
C SER A 184 -18.09 9.77 1.91
N ASN A 185 -18.56 8.95 2.84
CA ASN A 185 -19.97 8.92 3.19
C ASN A 185 -20.23 9.98 4.27
N HIS A 186 -20.77 11.09 3.86
CA HIS A 186 -21.36 12.03 4.80
C HIS A 186 -22.70 11.46 5.29
N ALA A 187 -22.66 10.63 6.31
CA ALA A 187 -23.87 10.35 7.08
C ALA A 187 -24.27 11.68 7.74
N GLN A 188 -25.36 12.27 7.29
CA GLN A 188 -25.97 13.37 8.04
C GLN A 188 -26.56 12.75 9.31
N ASP A 189 -26.12 13.22 10.45
CA ASP A 189 -26.77 12.96 11.72
C ASP A 189 -28.22 13.43 11.60
N GLN A 190 -29.16 12.50 11.74
CA GLN A 190 -30.61 12.79 11.86
C GLN A 190 -30.95 13.05 13.31
#